data_7faa17bf9ba29c83242664ee14718dff
#
_entry.id   7faa17bf9ba29c83242664ee14718dff
#
_cell.length_a   1.000
_cell.length_b   1.000
_cell.length_c   1.000
_cell.angle_alpha   90.00
_cell.angle_beta   90.00
_cell.angle_gamma   90.00
#
_symmetry.space_group_name_H-M   'P 1'
#
loop_
_entity.id
_entity.type
_entity.pdbx_description
1 polymer ?
#
loop_
_entity_poly.entity_id
_entity_poly.type
_entity_poly.pdbx_seq_one_letter_code
_entity_poly.pdbx_strand_id
1 'polypeptide(L)' 'VKCKTGEVPAAIIPETILKYVKANYPEAKILEIEHDSEGYEIKLSNRLEIKFNNKFQVVDIDD' A
#
# COMPACT_ATOMS: atom_id res chain seq x y z
N VAL A 1 -3.13 -9.59 -7.07
CA VAL A 1 -1.84 -10.16 -6.66
C VAL A 1 -1.59 -9.84 -5.21
N LYS A 2 -1.07 -10.81 -4.51
CA LYS A 2 -0.86 -10.67 -3.08
C LYS A 2 0.53 -11.19 -2.71
N CYS A 3 1.28 -10.37 -1.98
CA CYS A 3 2.60 -10.74 -1.46
C CYS A 3 2.58 -10.61 0.04
N LYS A 4 3.00 -11.66 0.75
CA LYS A 4 2.89 -11.67 2.20
C LYS A 4 4.18 -11.95 2.92
N THR A 5 5.24 -12.30 2.28
CA THR A 5 6.45 -12.71 2.95
C THR A 5 7.46 -11.59 2.94
N GLY A 6 7.55 -10.88 4.06
CA GLY A 6 8.49 -9.80 4.19
C GLY A 6 8.02 -8.55 3.45
N GLU A 7 8.98 -7.73 3.06
CA GLU A 7 8.71 -6.47 2.42
C GLU A 7 8.38 -6.66 0.93
N VAL A 8 7.34 -5.99 0.46
CA VAL A 8 6.96 -6.05 -0.94
C VAL A 8 7.98 -5.29 -1.78
N PRO A 9 8.51 -5.88 -2.86
CA PRO A 9 9.47 -5.17 -3.71
C PRO A 9 8.85 -3.93 -4.36
N ALA A 10 9.62 -2.86 -4.39
CA ALA A 10 9.12 -1.60 -4.98
C ALA A 10 8.74 -1.76 -6.44
N ALA A 11 9.33 -2.73 -7.13
CA ALA A 11 9.07 -2.92 -8.56
C ALA A 11 7.63 -3.32 -8.85
N ILE A 12 6.91 -3.90 -7.89
CA ILE A 12 5.53 -4.32 -8.12
C ILE A 12 4.52 -3.36 -7.48
N ILE A 13 5.00 -2.26 -6.88
CA ILE A 13 4.13 -1.27 -6.26
C ILE A 13 3.91 -0.12 -7.23
N PRO A 14 2.65 0.27 -7.50
CA PRO A 14 2.41 1.45 -8.32
C PRO A 14 3.13 2.67 -7.74
N GLU A 15 3.74 3.45 -8.62
CA GLU A 15 4.56 4.57 -8.18
C GLU A 15 3.79 5.56 -7.32
N THR A 16 2.55 5.83 -7.67
CA THR A 16 1.72 6.75 -6.91
C THR A 16 1.55 6.29 -5.47
N ILE A 17 1.30 4.99 -5.27
CA ILE A 17 1.14 4.43 -3.94
C ILE A 17 2.46 4.50 -3.19
N LEU A 18 3.55 4.14 -3.85
CA LEU A 18 4.86 4.17 -3.22
C LEU A 18 5.24 5.57 -2.77
N LYS A 19 4.97 6.57 -3.61
CA LYS A 19 5.25 7.96 -3.25
C LYS A 19 4.41 8.41 -2.06
N TYR A 20 3.14 8.02 -2.05
CA TYR A 20 2.27 8.38 -0.93
C TYR A 20 2.80 7.83 0.38
N VAL A 21 3.17 6.55 0.38
CA VAL A 21 3.67 5.92 1.60
C VAL A 21 4.96 6.57 2.06
N LYS A 22 5.88 6.82 1.14
CA LYS A 22 7.16 7.42 1.50
C LYS A 22 7.00 8.86 2.01
N ALA A 23 6.03 9.58 1.49
CA ALA A 23 5.79 10.96 1.90
C ALA A 23 5.14 11.06 3.28
N ASN A 24 4.24 10.13 3.58
CA ASN A 24 3.46 10.19 4.82
C ASN A 24 3.98 9.25 5.90
N TYR A 25 4.58 8.14 5.51
CA TYR A 25 5.05 7.12 6.45
C TYR A 25 6.45 6.67 6.03
N PRO A 26 7.44 7.56 6.10
CA PRO A 26 8.77 7.26 5.53
C PRO A 26 9.49 6.11 6.24
N GLU A 27 9.13 5.82 7.47
CA GLU A 27 9.75 4.73 8.21
C GLU A 27 8.99 3.41 8.10
N ALA A 28 7.80 3.44 7.52
CA ALA A 28 7.01 2.24 7.38
C ALA A 28 7.41 1.50 6.10
N LYS A 29 7.27 0.18 6.14
CA LYS A 29 7.54 -0.65 4.98
C LYS A 29 6.25 -1.32 4.55
N ILE A 30 6.12 -1.54 3.25
CA ILE A 30 4.94 -2.19 2.69
C ILE A 30 5.12 -3.69 2.83
N LEU A 31 4.29 -4.31 3.64
CA LEU A 31 4.35 -5.73 3.90
C LEU A 31 3.41 -6.53 3.00
N GLU A 32 2.35 -5.92 2.55
CA GLU A 32 1.37 -6.62 1.72
C GLU A 32 0.68 -5.62 0.81
N ILE A 33 0.41 -6.06 -0.42
CA ILE A 33 -0.37 -5.26 -1.36
C ILE A 33 -1.40 -6.18 -2.01
N GLU A 34 -2.65 -5.72 -2.07
CA GLU A 34 -3.72 -6.43 -2.73
C GLU A 34 -4.37 -5.52 -3.74
N HIS A 35 -4.74 -6.09 -4.87
CA HIS A 35 -5.48 -5.36 -5.89
C HIS A 35 -6.78 -6.12 -6.18
N ASP A 36 -7.90 -5.44 -6.07
CA ASP A 36 -9.19 -6.02 -6.37
C ASP A 36 -9.99 -5.08 -7.28
N SER A 37 -11.27 -5.39 -7.49
CA SER A 37 -12.10 -4.60 -8.41
C SER A 37 -12.33 -3.18 -7.92
N GLU A 38 -12.15 -2.92 -6.63
CA GLU A 38 -12.39 -1.60 -6.06
C GLU A 38 -11.15 -0.73 -6.00
N GLY A 39 -9.98 -1.34 -6.12
CA GLY A 39 -8.73 -0.61 -6.05
C GLY A 39 -7.65 -1.45 -5.38
N TYR A 40 -6.85 -0.77 -4.55
CA TYR A 40 -5.69 -1.39 -3.92
C TYR A 40 -5.78 -1.28 -2.41
N GLU A 41 -5.25 -2.29 -1.72
CA GLU A 41 -5.13 -2.26 -0.27
C GLU A 41 -3.67 -2.52 0.09
N ILE A 42 -3.10 -1.66 0.93
CA ILE A 42 -1.69 -1.71 1.30
C ILE A 42 -1.60 -1.91 2.81
N LYS A 43 -0.81 -2.90 3.24
CA LYS A 43 -0.54 -3.11 4.66
C LYS A 43 0.90 -2.72 4.97
N LEU A 44 1.06 -1.91 6.00
CA LEU A 44 2.36 -1.36 6.38
C LEU A 44 2.88 -2.00 7.66
N SER A 45 4.18 -1.86 7.88
CA SER A 45 4.83 -2.43 9.06
C SER A 45 4.38 -1.78 10.37
N ASN A 46 3.80 -0.59 10.31
CA ASN A 46 3.30 0.11 11.49
C ASN A 46 1.83 -0.22 11.77
N ARG A 47 1.31 -1.31 11.20
CA ARG A 47 -0.05 -1.82 11.38
C ARG A 47 -1.13 -0.98 10.71
N LEU A 48 -0.74 -0.05 9.87
CA LEU A 48 -1.72 0.71 9.10
C LEU A 48 -2.11 -0.05 7.85
N GLU A 49 -3.38 0.07 7.49
CA GLU A 49 -3.89 -0.40 6.20
C GLU A 49 -4.42 0.79 5.45
N ILE A 50 -3.95 0.99 4.23
CA ILE A 50 -4.35 2.12 3.42
C ILE A 50 -5.07 1.58 2.18
N LYS A 51 -6.28 2.06 1.94
CA LYS A 51 -7.05 1.65 0.78
C LYS A 51 -7.06 2.76 -0.25
N PHE A 52 -6.76 2.38 -1.49
CA PHE A 52 -6.78 3.28 -2.64
C PHE A 52 -7.85 2.82 -3.61
N ASN A 53 -8.49 3.78 -4.29
CA ASN A 53 -9.39 3.43 -5.39
C ASN A 53 -8.58 3.19 -6.66
N ASN A 54 -9.27 2.91 -7.78
CA ASN A 54 -8.61 2.64 -9.05
C ASN A 54 -7.93 3.87 -9.64
N LYS A 55 -8.15 5.04 -9.06
CA LYS A 55 -7.49 6.27 -9.46
C LYS A 55 -6.33 6.63 -8.54
N PHE A 56 -5.95 5.69 -7.67
CA PHE A 56 -4.85 5.86 -6.72
C PHE A 56 -5.09 6.98 -5.72
N GLN A 57 -6.36 7.18 -5.35
CA GLN A 57 -6.73 8.11 -4.30
C GLN A 57 -7.01 7.34 -3.03
N VAL A 58 -6.56 7.87 -1.90
CA VAL A 58 -6.82 7.22 -0.61
C VAL A 58 -8.31 7.35 -0.28
N VAL A 59 -8.96 6.22 -0.05
CA VAL A 59 -10.38 6.19 0.32
C VAL A 59 -10.59 5.77 1.76
N ASP A 60 -9.59 5.11 2.38
CA ASP A 60 -9.71 4.72 3.77
C ASP A 60 -8.33 4.42 4.33
N ILE A 61 -8.14 4.71 5.61
CA ILE A 61 -6.93 4.34 6.35
C ILE A 61 -7.41 3.72 7.65
N ASP A 62 -6.98 2.47 7.89
CA ASP A 62 -7.39 1.72 9.06
C ASP A 62 -6.15 1.35 9.87
N ASP A 63 -6.17 1.61 11.14
CA ASP A 63 -5.11 1.17 12.05
C ASP A 63 -5.66 0.23 13.16
#